data_ff90a2b85417abab9ba0577bb6e5b4d0
#
_entry.id   ff90a2b85417abab9ba0577bb6e5b4d0
#
_cell.length_a   1.000
_cell.length_b   1.000
_cell.length_c   1.000
_cell.angle_alpha   90.00
_cell.angle_beta   90.00
_cell.angle_gamma   90.00
#
_symmetry.space_group_name_H-M   'P 1'
#
loop_
_entity.id
_entity.type
_entity.pdbx_description
1 polymer ?
#
loop_
_entity_poly.entity_id
_entity_poly.type
_entity_poly.pdbx_seq_one_letter_code
_entity_poly.pdbx_strand_id
1 'polypeptide(L)'
;MQNRDVINQQLTGEYSASGWLLWIHQMLAILRLEVKKNFLSRRATLIYLLAAAPVLLWAALVTFDSGARRDFSQNFGEAQSIFANFIYEGLILRTAVFFGCAWTFMNLFRGEMVDKSLHYYFLSPVRREVLVAGKYFSGLVTSIFLFGSSTVGALFFLYLARGYPANVDYLVNGPGLKHSLTYLAMTVLACIGYGAMFMVIGLFFRNLIVTLLLALLFYGLEWVNFLLPPLLKKLSIIHYIHSLAPVPIDEGPLAIIGEPTPWWVAVPGMLIITALVLIAAGTRIRRMEVHYGNE
;
A
#
# COMPACT_ATOMS: atom_id res chain seq x y z
N MET A 1 -40.95 -40.33 13.74
CA MET A 1 -40.02 -40.27 12.60
C MET A 1 -40.11 -38.92 11.85
N GLN A 2 -41.29 -38.40 11.64
CA GLN A 2 -41.53 -37.14 10.86
C GLN A 2 -40.87 -35.88 11.42
N ASN A 3 -40.65 -35.78 12.73
CA ASN A 3 -40.05 -34.57 13.33
C ASN A 3 -38.52 -34.48 13.16
N ARG A 4 -37.81 -35.58 12.89
CA ARG A 4 -36.37 -35.55 12.61
C ARG A 4 -36.06 -35.10 11.21
N ASP A 5 -36.92 -35.38 10.24
CA ASP A 5 -36.72 -34.98 8.86
C ASP A 5 -36.97 -33.49 8.67
N VAL A 6 -37.92 -32.90 9.40
CA VAL A 6 -38.19 -31.47 9.40
C VAL A 6 -37.03 -30.69 10.04
N ILE A 7 -36.48 -31.18 11.14
CA ILE A 7 -35.32 -30.58 11.83
C ILE A 7 -34.07 -30.68 10.93
N ASN A 8 -33.86 -31.81 10.27
CA ASN A 8 -32.75 -31.98 9.33
C ASN A 8 -32.91 -31.10 8.08
N GLN A 9 -34.14 -30.92 7.57
CA GLN A 9 -34.41 -29.99 6.46
C GLN A 9 -34.20 -28.53 6.88
N GLN A 10 -34.57 -28.12 8.08
CA GLN A 10 -34.28 -26.77 8.57
C GLN A 10 -32.78 -26.56 8.79
N LEU A 11 -32.07 -27.52 9.36
CA LEU A 11 -30.61 -27.42 9.54
C LEU A 11 -29.85 -27.43 8.22
N THR A 12 -30.30 -28.22 7.22
CA THR A 12 -29.69 -28.20 5.88
C THR A 12 -30.09 -26.99 5.05
N GLY A 13 -31.29 -26.43 5.25
CA GLY A 13 -31.76 -25.22 4.58
C GLY A 13 -31.07 -23.93 5.02
N GLU A 14 -30.74 -23.80 6.29
CA GLU A 14 -29.98 -22.64 6.79
C GLU A 14 -28.50 -22.68 6.41
N TYR A 15 -27.90 -23.84 6.20
CA TYR A 15 -26.52 -23.99 5.72
C TYR A 15 -26.34 -23.84 4.19
N SER A 16 -27.42 -23.71 3.45
CA SER A 16 -27.43 -23.40 2.01
C SER A 16 -27.34 -21.90 1.69
N ALA A 17 -27.15 -21.05 2.68
CA ALA A 17 -26.71 -19.68 2.44
C ALA A 17 -25.42 -19.73 1.59
N SER A 18 -25.52 -19.29 0.34
CA SER A 18 -24.56 -19.41 -0.75
C SER A 18 -23.12 -19.35 -0.21
N GLY A 19 -22.30 -20.37 -0.53
CA GLY A 19 -20.96 -20.53 0.06
C GLY A 19 -20.05 -19.30 -0.08
N TRP A 20 -20.35 -18.37 -1.00
CA TRP A 20 -19.67 -17.09 -1.19
C TRP A 20 -19.98 -16.08 -0.05
N LEU A 21 -21.21 -16.05 0.50
CA LEU A 21 -21.55 -15.21 1.64
C LEU A 21 -20.76 -15.62 2.89
N LEU A 22 -20.62 -16.93 3.12
CA LEU A 22 -19.80 -17.45 4.20
C LEU A 22 -18.34 -16.98 4.05
N TRP A 23 -17.78 -17.03 2.85
CA TRP A 23 -16.40 -16.58 2.59
C TRP A 23 -16.22 -15.09 2.83
N ILE A 24 -17.20 -14.26 2.44
CA ILE A 24 -17.18 -12.83 2.73
C ILE A 24 -17.21 -12.57 4.24
N HIS A 25 -18.08 -13.25 5.00
CA HIS A 25 -18.13 -13.11 6.45
C HIS A 25 -16.82 -13.54 7.12
N GLN A 26 -16.23 -14.65 6.68
CA GLN A 26 -14.92 -15.11 7.16
C GLN A 26 -13.82 -14.08 6.83
N MET A 27 -13.81 -13.55 5.61
CA MET A 27 -12.84 -12.52 5.20
C MET A 27 -12.99 -11.25 6.03
N LEU A 28 -14.22 -10.78 6.27
CA LEU A 28 -14.50 -9.59 7.09
C LEU A 28 -14.11 -9.80 8.56
N ALA A 29 -14.33 -11.00 9.10
CA ALA A 29 -13.90 -11.33 10.47
C ALA A 29 -12.37 -11.26 10.60
N ILE A 30 -11.64 -11.86 9.66
CA ILE A 30 -10.17 -11.80 9.60
C ILE A 30 -9.71 -10.36 9.46
N LEU A 31 -10.31 -9.59 8.52
CA LEU A 31 -10.00 -8.20 8.28
C LEU A 31 -10.13 -7.37 9.55
N ARG A 32 -11.27 -7.48 10.26
CA ARG A 32 -11.53 -6.73 11.50
C ARG A 32 -10.51 -7.04 12.60
N LEU A 33 -10.16 -8.32 12.75
CA LEU A 33 -9.20 -8.77 13.75
C LEU A 33 -7.79 -8.26 13.44
N GLU A 34 -7.34 -8.42 12.19
CA GLU A 34 -6.00 -8.01 11.77
C GLU A 34 -5.84 -6.48 11.73
N VAL A 35 -6.85 -5.73 11.26
CA VAL A 35 -6.83 -4.26 11.29
C VAL A 35 -6.65 -3.77 12.72
N LYS A 36 -7.42 -4.31 13.69
CA LYS A 36 -7.25 -3.96 15.10
C LYS A 36 -5.84 -4.28 15.62
N LYS A 37 -5.29 -5.43 15.24
CA LYS A 37 -3.92 -5.85 15.60
C LYS A 37 -2.88 -4.91 14.99
N ASN A 38 -3.04 -4.53 13.71
CA ASN A 38 -2.12 -3.64 13.00
C ASN A 38 -2.10 -2.23 13.60
N PHE A 39 -3.27 -1.69 14.01
CA PHE A 39 -3.34 -0.34 14.59
C PHE A 39 -2.92 -0.29 16.07
N LEU A 40 -3.21 -1.32 16.86
CA LEU A 40 -3.00 -1.28 18.32
C LEU A 40 -1.69 -1.94 18.77
N SER A 41 -0.90 -2.50 17.87
CA SER A 41 0.37 -3.12 18.25
C SER A 41 1.45 -2.07 18.53
N ARG A 42 2.37 -2.37 19.47
CA ARG A 42 3.57 -1.54 19.68
C ARG A 42 4.41 -1.36 18.40
N ARG A 43 4.32 -2.32 17.48
CA ARG A 43 4.99 -2.26 16.17
C ARG A 43 4.38 -1.22 15.23
N ALA A 44 3.13 -0.81 15.46
CA ALA A 44 2.45 0.22 14.68
C ALA A 44 3.05 1.62 14.90
N THR A 45 3.67 1.88 16.07
CA THR A 45 4.28 3.18 16.37
C THR A 45 5.31 3.59 15.32
N LEU A 46 6.12 2.64 14.83
CA LEU A 46 7.11 2.91 13.80
C LEU A 46 6.44 3.32 12.47
N ILE A 47 5.33 2.67 12.10
CA ILE A 47 4.57 2.98 10.88
C ILE A 47 3.92 4.36 11.00
N TYR A 48 3.38 4.70 12.18
CA TYR A 48 2.82 6.03 12.45
C TYR A 48 3.87 7.13 12.32
N LEU A 49 5.06 6.91 12.87
CA LEU A 49 6.17 7.84 12.77
C LEU A 49 6.61 8.01 11.31
N LEU A 50 6.68 6.90 10.57
CA LEU A 50 7.04 6.89 9.17
C LEU A 50 6.00 7.63 8.30
N ALA A 51 4.71 7.47 8.59
CA ALA A 51 3.63 8.18 7.89
C ALA A 51 3.57 9.68 8.27
N ALA A 52 3.89 10.01 9.52
CA ALA A 52 3.88 11.40 9.98
C ALA A 52 5.11 12.21 9.53
N ALA A 53 6.26 11.56 9.35
CA ALA A 53 7.52 12.25 9.06
C ALA A 53 7.48 13.17 7.82
N PRO A 54 6.95 12.78 6.64
CA PRO A 54 6.84 13.66 5.48
C PRO A 54 5.95 14.87 5.75
N VAL A 55 4.83 14.65 6.45
CA VAL A 55 3.87 15.70 6.80
C VAL A 55 4.50 16.71 7.75
N LEU A 56 5.17 16.23 8.81
CA LEU A 56 5.82 17.08 9.80
C LEU A 56 6.97 17.88 9.17
N LEU A 57 7.76 17.27 8.31
CA LEU A 57 8.85 17.96 7.62
C LEU A 57 8.33 19.06 6.71
N TRP A 58 7.30 18.78 5.92
CA TRP A 58 6.68 19.76 5.03
C TRP A 58 5.95 20.86 5.83
N ALA A 59 5.23 20.49 6.88
CA ALA A 59 4.59 21.42 7.79
C ALA A 59 5.61 22.37 8.44
N ALA A 60 6.74 21.84 8.90
CA ALA A 60 7.80 22.62 9.50
C ALA A 60 8.36 23.65 8.51
N LEU A 61 8.64 23.26 7.28
CA LEU A 61 9.15 24.14 6.23
C LEU A 61 8.16 25.26 5.90
N VAL A 62 6.87 24.94 5.73
CA VAL A 62 5.84 25.94 5.41
C VAL A 62 5.51 26.87 6.59
N THR A 63 5.61 26.40 7.84
CA THR A 63 5.18 27.19 9.01
C THR A 63 6.31 27.99 9.64
N PHE A 64 7.52 27.45 9.69
CA PHE A 64 8.64 28.08 10.40
C PHE A 64 9.55 28.89 9.48
N ASP A 65 9.62 28.56 8.17
CA ASP A 65 10.41 29.31 7.22
C ASP A 65 9.54 30.36 6.50
N SER A 66 9.60 31.60 7.01
CA SER A 66 8.85 32.72 6.41
C SER A 66 9.35 33.09 5.00
N GLY A 67 10.63 32.81 4.69
CA GLY A 67 11.20 32.99 3.35
C GLY A 67 10.58 32.01 2.36
N ALA A 68 10.69 30.71 2.64
CA ALA A 68 10.11 29.65 1.82
C ALA A 68 8.59 29.85 1.61
N ARG A 69 7.87 30.26 2.65
CA ARG A 69 6.42 30.51 2.53
C ARG A 69 6.10 31.66 1.58
N ARG A 70 6.90 32.74 1.57
CA ARG A 70 6.74 33.87 0.64
C ARG A 70 7.02 33.43 -0.79
N ASP A 71 8.12 32.73 -1.00
CA ASP A 71 8.51 32.23 -2.31
C ASP A 71 7.44 31.28 -2.87
N PHE A 72 6.93 30.36 -2.07
CA PHE A 72 5.85 29.43 -2.45
C PHE A 72 4.51 30.14 -2.74
N SER A 73 4.21 31.24 -2.06
CA SER A 73 3.03 32.04 -2.35
C SER A 73 3.13 32.80 -3.66
N GLN A 74 4.34 33.26 -4.01
CA GLN A 74 4.61 34.00 -5.25
C GLN A 74 4.76 33.06 -6.45
N ASN A 75 5.48 31.94 -6.27
CA ASN A 75 5.78 30.94 -7.30
C ASN A 75 5.18 29.59 -6.95
N PHE A 76 3.85 29.50 -6.96
CA PHE A 76 3.16 28.27 -6.56
C PHE A 76 3.49 27.06 -7.46
N GLY A 77 3.84 27.26 -8.73
CA GLY A 77 4.31 26.21 -9.63
C GLY A 77 5.61 25.56 -9.15
N GLU A 78 6.55 26.37 -8.62
CA GLU A 78 7.78 25.86 -8.03
C GLU A 78 7.51 25.08 -6.74
N ALA A 79 6.63 25.59 -5.88
CA ALA A 79 6.19 24.88 -4.67
C ALA A 79 5.58 23.52 -5.02
N GLN A 80 4.77 23.43 -6.08
CA GLN A 80 4.20 22.17 -6.57
C GLN A 80 5.28 21.22 -7.10
N SER A 81 6.28 21.72 -7.80
CA SER A 81 7.39 20.91 -8.30
C SER A 81 8.22 20.34 -7.15
N ILE A 82 8.59 21.17 -6.17
CA ILE A 82 9.31 20.72 -4.95
C ILE A 82 8.47 19.70 -4.18
N PHE A 83 7.19 19.97 -4.01
CA PHE A 83 6.28 19.03 -3.37
C PHE A 83 6.22 17.69 -4.11
N ALA A 84 6.01 17.70 -5.42
CA ALA A 84 5.88 16.51 -6.24
C ALA A 84 7.15 15.65 -6.21
N ASN A 85 8.32 16.25 -6.39
CA ASN A 85 9.58 15.52 -6.54
C ASN A 85 10.19 15.12 -5.19
N PHE A 86 10.22 16.03 -4.22
CA PHE A 86 10.90 15.77 -2.95
C PHE A 86 9.96 15.18 -1.88
N ILE A 87 8.83 15.82 -1.61
CA ILE A 87 7.95 15.39 -0.52
C ILE A 87 7.13 14.18 -0.94
N TYR A 88 6.43 14.27 -2.07
CA TYR A 88 5.51 13.22 -2.45
C TYR A 88 6.25 11.99 -3.00
N GLU A 89 7.09 12.16 -4.00
CA GLU A 89 7.81 11.02 -4.58
C GLU A 89 8.90 10.50 -3.66
N GLY A 90 9.81 11.35 -3.19
CA GLY A 90 10.95 10.93 -2.39
C GLY A 90 10.57 10.42 -1.01
N LEU A 91 9.78 11.21 -0.26
CA LEU A 91 9.47 10.88 1.14
C LEU A 91 8.20 10.05 1.29
N ILE A 92 7.09 10.38 0.60
CA ILE A 92 5.84 9.63 0.75
C ILE A 92 5.91 8.31 -0.02
N LEU A 93 6.08 8.32 -1.34
CA LEU A 93 6.02 7.10 -2.14
C LEU A 93 7.22 6.18 -1.93
N ARG A 94 8.44 6.69 -2.18
CA ARG A 94 9.65 5.85 -2.15
C ARG A 94 10.07 5.48 -0.74
N THR A 95 9.77 6.27 0.27
CA THR A 95 10.20 5.99 1.63
C THR A 95 9.05 5.51 2.52
N ALA A 96 8.05 6.36 2.78
CA ALA A 96 7.01 6.03 3.74
C ALA A 96 6.12 4.87 3.30
N VAL A 97 5.58 4.92 2.08
CA VAL A 97 4.72 3.85 1.55
C VAL A 97 5.51 2.57 1.34
N PHE A 98 6.71 2.66 0.77
CA PHE A 98 7.55 1.49 0.53
C PHE A 98 7.88 0.74 1.83
N PHE A 99 8.54 1.39 2.79
CA PHE A 99 8.92 0.76 4.05
C PHE A 99 7.73 0.43 4.94
N GLY A 100 6.68 1.25 4.91
CA GLY A 100 5.46 0.98 5.64
C GLY A 100 4.72 -0.24 5.12
N CYS A 101 4.60 -0.40 3.80
CA CYS A 101 4.07 -1.62 3.19
C CYS A 101 4.97 -2.82 3.47
N ALA A 102 6.30 -2.66 3.33
CA ALA A 102 7.25 -3.72 3.66
C ALA A 102 7.04 -4.23 5.10
N TRP A 103 7.00 -3.31 6.06
CA TRP A 103 6.79 -3.66 7.47
C TRP A 103 5.44 -4.31 7.72
N THR A 104 4.35 -3.75 7.18
CA THR A 104 3.01 -4.26 7.39
C THR A 104 2.81 -5.63 6.75
N PHE A 105 3.08 -5.75 5.45
CA PHE A 105 2.71 -6.94 4.68
C PHE A 105 3.65 -8.13 4.89
N MET A 106 4.96 -7.90 5.08
CA MET A 106 5.88 -8.99 5.42
C MET A 106 5.53 -9.64 6.76
N ASN A 107 5.05 -8.85 7.73
CA ASN A 107 4.74 -9.38 9.06
C ASN A 107 3.38 -10.08 9.14
N LEU A 108 2.48 -9.96 8.16
CA LEU A 108 1.17 -10.61 8.16
C LEU A 108 1.24 -12.14 8.28
N PHE A 109 2.20 -12.76 7.65
CA PHE A 109 2.42 -14.22 7.72
C PHE A 109 3.65 -14.59 8.54
N ARG A 110 4.75 -13.85 8.34
CA ARG A 110 6.00 -14.14 9.03
C ARG A 110 5.86 -14.04 10.56
N GLY A 111 5.13 -13.02 11.04
CA GLY A 111 4.89 -12.88 12.48
C GLY A 111 4.26 -14.13 13.07
N GLU A 112 3.25 -14.68 12.41
CA GLU A 112 2.53 -15.89 12.88
C GLU A 112 3.35 -17.18 12.69
N MET A 113 4.22 -17.23 11.68
CA MET A 113 5.16 -18.36 11.53
C MET A 113 6.18 -18.38 12.68
N VAL A 114 6.70 -17.22 13.09
CA VAL A 114 7.65 -17.09 14.19
C VAL A 114 6.96 -17.37 15.54
N ASP A 115 5.76 -16.81 15.73
CA ASP A 115 4.97 -17.00 16.97
C ASP A 115 4.32 -18.41 17.06
N LYS A 116 4.56 -19.29 16.05
CA LYS A 116 3.99 -20.63 15.93
C LYS A 116 2.45 -20.66 16.02
N SER A 117 1.79 -19.54 15.69
CA SER A 117 0.34 -19.39 15.79
C SER A 117 -0.40 -19.70 14.48
N LEU A 118 0.31 -19.88 13.37
CA LEU A 118 -0.27 -20.11 12.04
C LEU A 118 -1.09 -21.41 11.97
N HIS A 119 -0.74 -22.44 12.78
CA HIS A 119 -1.47 -23.72 12.80
C HIS A 119 -2.91 -23.56 13.28
N TYR A 120 -3.20 -22.61 14.19
CA TYR A 120 -4.58 -22.35 14.64
C TYR A 120 -5.49 -21.90 13.50
N TYR A 121 -4.96 -21.13 12.55
CA TYR A 121 -5.71 -20.75 11.35
C TYR A 121 -5.95 -21.93 10.41
N PHE A 122 -5.02 -22.89 10.34
CA PHE A 122 -5.18 -24.09 9.50
C PHE A 122 -6.10 -25.14 10.10
N LEU A 123 -6.30 -25.11 11.42
CA LEU A 123 -7.29 -25.95 12.10
C LEU A 123 -8.70 -25.36 12.03
N SER A 124 -8.84 -24.06 11.74
CA SER A 124 -10.15 -23.44 11.55
C SER A 124 -10.75 -23.83 10.20
N PRO A 125 -12.09 -23.93 10.06
CA PRO A 125 -12.74 -24.30 8.80
C PRO A 125 -12.77 -23.15 7.79
N VAL A 126 -11.61 -22.47 7.61
CA VAL A 126 -11.43 -21.36 6.67
C VAL A 126 -10.58 -21.80 5.50
N ARG A 127 -11.01 -21.51 4.28
CA ARG A 127 -10.20 -21.78 3.10
C ARG A 127 -8.93 -20.92 3.13
N ARG A 128 -7.80 -21.53 2.78
CA ARG A 128 -6.49 -20.86 2.82
C ARG A 128 -6.40 -19.64 1.92
N GLU A 129 -7.15 -19.62 0.80
CA GLU A 129 -7.22 -18.44 -0.08
C GLU A 129 -7.98 -17.29 0.58
N VAL A 130 -9.07 -17.58 1.29
CA VAL A 130 -9.85 -16.59 2.03
C VAL A 130 -9.00 -15.96 3.14
N LEU A 131 -8.13 -16.77 3.78
CA LEU A 131 -7.16 -16.28 4.75
C LEU A 131 -6.15 -15.31 4.11
N VAL A 132 -5.56 -15.67 2.95
CA VAL A 132 -4.62 -14.80 2.22
C VAL A 132 -5.30 -13.49 1.82
N ALA A 133 -6.49 -13.57 1.23
CA ALA A 133 -7.24 -12.40 0.81
C ALA A 133 -7.60 -11.51 2.01
N GLY A 134 -8.13 -12.09 3.10
CA GLY A 134 -8.49 -11.36 4.31
C GLY A 134 -7.29 -10.62 4.93
N LYS A 135 -6.14 -11.28 5.01
CA LYS A 135 -4.90 -10.67 5.49
C LYS A 135 -4.40 -9.56 4.56
N TYR A 136 -4.40 -9.79 3.25
CA TYR A 136 -4.00 -8.79 2.28
C TYR A 136 -4.88 -7.53 2.37
N PHE A 137 -6.21 -7.70 2.37
CA PHE A 137 -7.14 -6.57 2.51
C PHE A 137 -6.99 -5.85 3.84
N SER A 138 -6.67 -6.55 4.94
CA SER A 138 -6.41 -5.90 6.24
C SER A 138 -5.16 -5.01 6.18
N GLY A 139 -4.10 -5.49 5.56
CA GLY A 139 -2.89 -4.71 5.32
C GLY A 139 -3.17 -3.50 4.42
N LEU A 140 -3.97 -3.67 3.35
CA LEU A 140 -4.36 -2.59 2.46
C LEU A 140 -5.14 -1.50 3.18
N VAL A 141 -6.19 -1.85 3.93
CA VAL A 141 -6.99 -0.89 4.70
C VAL A 141 -6.11 -0.08 5.64
N THR A 142 -5.21 -0.76 6.36
CA THR A 142 -4.26 -0.10 7.27
C THR A 142 -3.33 0.85 6.53
N SER A 143 -2.69 0.39 5.46
CA SER A 143 -1.71 1.18 4.68
C SER A 143 -2.37 2.35 3.96
N ILE A 144 -3.52 2.14 3.32
CA ILE A 144 -4.26 3.20 2.62
C ILE A 144 -4.72 4.28 3.60
N PHE A 145 -5.22 3.89 4.78
CA PHE A 145 -5.63 4.86 5.79
C PHE A 145 -4.45 5.70 6.28
N LEU A 146 -3.33 5.07 6.61
CA LEU A 146 -2.15 5.75 7.14
C LEU A 146 -1.46 6.63 6.09
N PHE A 147 -1.14 6.08 4.93
CA PHE A 147 -0.41 6.83 3.90
C PHE A 147 -1.32 7.76 3.10
N GLY A 148 -2.61 7.43 2.96
CA GLY A 148 -3.61 8.34 2.44
C GLY A 148 -3.77 9.57 3.32
N SER A 149 -3.86 9.40 4.66
CA SER A 149 -3.90 10.52 5.59
C SER A 149 -2.61 11.34 5.58
N SER A 150 -1.45 10.70 5.41
CA SER A 150 -0.16 11.38 5.22
C SER A 150 -0.18 12.25 3.94
N THR A 151 -0.64 11.70 2.82
CA THR A 151 -0.76 12.42 1.55
C THR A 151 -1.72 13.63 1.68
N VAL A 152 -2.88 13.43 2.31
CA VAL A 152 -3.85 14.52 2.55
C VAL A 152 -3.24 15.60 3.44
N GLY A 153 -2.55 15.21 4.52
CA GLY A 153 -1.87 16.14 5.41
C GLY A 153 -0.79 16.96 4.70
N ALA A 154 0.02 16.33 3.88
CA ALA A 154 1.05 17.01 3.11
C ALA A 154 0.45 17.98 2.05
N LEU A 155 -0.62 17.57 1.35
CA LEU A 155 -1.37 18.43 0.43
C LEU A 155 -2.02 19.63 1.15
N PHE A 156 -2.54 19.41 2.35
CA PHE A 156 -3.10 20.50 3.15
C PHE A 156 -2.05 21.61 3.41
N PHE A 157 -0.84 21.25 3.80
CA PHE A 157 0.24 22.22 3.98
C PHE A 157 0.71 22.84 2.68
N LEU A 158 0.69 22.12 1.55
CA LEU A 158 0.96 22.70 0.23
C LEU A 158 -0.03 23.83 -0.11
N TYR A 159 -1.32 23.58 0.09
CA TYR A 159 -2.35 24.59 -0.18
C TYR A 159 -2.33 25.73 0.85
N LEU A 160 -1.97 25.44 2.10
CA LEU A 160 -1.79 26.46 3.12
C LEU A 160 -0.67 27.45 2.73
N ALA A 161 0.41 26.97 2.12
CA ALA A 161 1.50 27.82 1.63
C ALA A 161 1.06 28.84 0.58
N ARG A 162 0.06 28.50 -0.25
CA ARG A 162 -0.49 29.42 -1.26
C ARG A 162 -1.23 30.63 -0.66
N GLY A 163 -1.79 30.48 0.53
CA GLY A 163 -2.54 31.51 1.22
C GLY A 163 -3.99 31.67 0.75
N TYR A 164 -4.82 32.29 1.61
CA TYR A 164 -6.22 32.60 1.31
C TYR A 164 -6.33 33.96 0.60
N PRO A 165 -7.25 34.15 -0.39
CA PRO A 165 -8.24 33.20 -0.92
C PRO A 165 -7.76 32.33 -2.10
N ALA A 166 -6.54 32.51 -2.56
CA ALA A 166 -6.02 31.88 -3.77
C ALA A 166 -5.99 30.33 -3.70
N ASN A 167 -5.84 29.75 -2.50
CA ASN A 167 -5.92 28.31 -2.29
C ASN A 167 -7.29 27.73 -2.56
N VAL A 168 -8.37 28.43 -2.15
CA VAL A 168 -9.75 28.00 -2.37
C VAL A 168 -10.11 28.09 -3.84
N ASP A 169 -9.74 29.19 -4.50
CA ASP A 169 -9.97 29.35 -5.93
C ASP A 169 -9.26 28.26 -6.75
N TYR A 170 -8.02 27.94 -6.41
CA TYR A 170 -7.27 26.85 -7.06
C TYR A 170 -7.91 25.46 -6.84
N LEU A 171 -8.46 25.20 -5.65
CA LEU A 171 -9.09 23.92 -5.34
C LEU A 171 -10.45 23.77 -6.02
N VAL A 172 -11.27 24.83 -6.05
CA VAL A 172 -12.66 24.79 -6.55
C VAL A 172 -12.75 25.06 -8.04
N ASN A 173 -12.11 26.13 -8.51
CA ASN A 173 -12.17 26.60 -9.90
C ASN A 173 -10.96 26.15 -10.74
N GLY A 174 -9.87 25.74 -10.08
CA GLY A 174 -8.64 25.27 -10.72
C GLY A 174 -8.47 23.75 -10.71
N PRO A 175 -7.30 23.24 -11.09
CA PRO A 175 -7.00 21.81 -11.15
C PRO A 175 -6.69 21.17 -9.78
N GLY A 176 -6.75 21.93 -8.67
CA GLY A 176 -6.30 21.49 -7.35
C GLY A 176 -6.98 20.24 -6.83
N LEU A 177 -8.32 20.14 -6.97
CA LEU A 177 -9.05 18.94 -6.56
C LEU A 177 -8.65 17.72 -7.41
N LYS A 178 -8.50 17.89 -8.72
CA LYS A 178 -8.05 16.82 -9.62
C LYS A 178 -6.64 16.34 -9.26
N HIS A 179 -5.72 17.26 -9.00
CA HIS A 179 -4.34 16.92 -8.57
C HIS A 179 -4.37 16.16 -7.24
N SER A 180 -5.14 16.63 -6.26
CA SER A 180 -5.26 15.96 -4.94
C SER A 180 -5.78 14.54 -5.07
N LEU A 181 -6.84 14.33 -5.85
CA LEU A 181 -7.41 13.00 -6.10
C LEU A 181 -6.41 12.09 -6.84
N THR A 182 -5.63 12.64 -7.75
CA THR A 182 -4.60 11.89 -8.47
C THR A 182 -3.48 11.45 -7.53
N TYR A 183 -2.97 12.31 -6.64
CA TYR A 183 -1.98 11.93 -5.63
C TYR A 183 -2.51 10.84 -4.68
N LEU A 184 -3.78 10.93 -4.25
CA LEU A 184 -4.41 9.89 -3.45
C LEU A 184 -4.52 8.57 -4.22
N ALA A 185 -4.95 8.61 -5.48
CA ALA A 185 -5.02 7.41 -6.32
C ALA A 185 -3.66 6.76 -6.52
N MET A 186 -2.60 7.55 -6.74
CA MET A 186 -1.22 7.07 -6.81
C MET A 186 -0.79 6.38 -5.51
N THR A 187 -1.11 6.97 -4.34
CA THR A 187 -0.81 6.38 -3.02
C THR A 187 -1.55 5.06 -2.82
N VAL A 188 -2.84 4.99 -3.20
CA VAL A 188 -3.63 3.74 -3.12
C VAL A 188 -3.04 2.66 -4.02
N LEU A 189 -2.71 3.00 -5.26
CA LEU A 189 -2.09 2.08 -6.22
C LEU A 189 -0.72 1.60 -5.72
N ALA A 190 0.09 2.49 -5.14
CA ALA A 190 1.36 2.11 -4.51
C ALA A 190 1.17 1.09 -3.38
N CYS A 191 0.19 1.33 -2.49
CA CYS A 191 -0.14 0.38 -1.42
C CYS A 191 -0.58 -0.98 -1.98
N ILE A 192 -1.35 -1.01 -3.07
CA ILE A 192 -1.78 -2.24 -3.74
C ILE A 192 -0.57 -3.01 -4.28
N GLY A 193 0.30 -2.37 -5.06
CA GLY A 193 1.45 -3.00 -5.68
C GLY A 193 2.50 -3.47 -4.66
N TYR A 194 3.00 -2.55 -3.83
CA TYR A 194 3.98 -2.88 -2.81
C TYR A 194 3.44 -3.87 -1.78
N GLY A 195 2.16 -3.74 -1.40
CA GLY A 195 1.51 -4.67 -0.49
C GLY A 195 1.53 -6.10 -0.98
N ALA A 196 1.18 -6.35 -2.25
CA ALA A 196 1.20 -7.68 -2.83
C ALA A 196 2.63 -8.24 -2.91
N MET A 197 3.58 -7.42 -3.37
CA MET A 197 4.99 -7.81 -3.48
C MET A 197 5.55 -8.21 -2.12
N PHE A 198 5.39 -7.37 -1.09
CA PHE A 198 5.94 -7.64 0.24
C PHE A 198 5.22 -8.76 0.98
N MET A 199 3.93 -8.97 0.73
CA MET A 199 3.22 -10.13 1.27
C MET A 199 3.81 -11.44 0.73
N VAL A 200 4.11 -11.51 -0.57
CA VAL A 200 4.74 -12.68 -1.18
C VAL A 200 6.14 -12.90 -0.60
N ILE A 201 6.96 -11.85 -0.52
CA ILE A 201 8.30 -11.95 0.08
C ILE A 201 8.20 -12.49 1.51
N GLY A 202 7.28 -11.97 2.34
CA GLY A 202 7.05 -12.44 3.70
C GLY A 202 6.55 -13.87 3.81
N LEU A 203 5.83 -14.38 2.79
CA LEU A 203 5.32 -15.74 2.73
C LEU A 203 6.39 -16.76 2.29
N PHE A 204 7.30 -16.35 1.39
CA PHE A 204 8.34 -17.24 0.86
C PHE A 204 9.57 -17.35 1.77
N PHE A 205 9.94 -16.27 2.45
CA PHE A 205 11.18 -16.20 3.22
C PHE A 205 10.89 -16.09 4.73
N ARG A 206 11.24 -17.13 5.47
CA ARG A 206 11.14 -17.15 6.95
C ARG A 206 12.23 -16.31 7.62
N ASN A 207 13.42 -16.28 7.00
CA ASN A 207 14.57 -15.58 7.55
C ASN A 207 14.42 -14.06 7.40
N LEU A 208 14.47 -13.34 8.52
CA LEU A 208 14.35 -11.88 8.57
C LEU A 208 15.43 -11.18 7.71
N ILE A 209 16.67 -11.68 7.78
CA ILE A 209 17.80 -11.06 7.09
C ILE A 209 17.59 -11.14 5.58
N VAL A 210 17.18 -12.31 5.06
CA VAL A 210 16.89 -12.49 3.62
C VAL A 210 15.75 -11.59 3.19
N THR A 211 14.70 -11.48 3.98
CA THR A 211 13.53 -10.64 3.70
C THR A 211 13.90 -9.16 3.66
N LEU A 212 14.72 -8.69 4.61
CA LEU A 212 15.21 -7.31 4.64
C LEU A 212 16.18 -7.02 3.48
N LEU A 213 17.07 -7.97 3.16
CA LEU A 213 18.00 -7.82 2.04
C LEU A 213 17.25 -7.68 0.71
N LEU A 214 16.22 -8.50 0.49
CA LEU A 214 15.34 -8.39 -0.67
C LEU A 214 14.62 -7.05 -0.71
N ALA A 215 14.08 -6.58 0.42
CA ALA A 215 13.44 -5.28 0.48
C ALA A 215 14.41 -4.15 0.13
N LEU A 216 15.64 -4.18 0.65
CA LEU A 216 16.68 -3.20 0.32
C LEU A 216 17.09 -3.28 -1.15
N LEU A 217 17.17 -4.47 -1.73
CA LEU A 217 17.44 -4.64 -3.15
C LEU A 217 16.34 -4.02 -4.01
N PHE A 218 15.06 -4.27 -3.71
CA PHE A 218 13.95 -3.64 -4.41
C PHE A 218 13.92 -2.13 -4.20
N TYR A 219 14.24 -1.65 -3.00
CA TYR A 219 14.37 -0.21 -2.74
C TYR A 219 15.43 0.44 -3.62
N GLY A 220 16.59 -0.19 -3.74
CA GLY A 220 17.65 0.26 -4.64
C GLY A 220 17.20 0.27 -6.10
N LEU A 221 16.48 -0.77 -6.55
CA LEU A 221 15.94 -0.83 -7.92
C LEU A 221 14.92 0.28 -8.19
N GLU A 222 14.07 0.62 -7.22
CA GLU A 222 13.11 1.72 -7.35
C GLU A 222 13.82 3.08 -7.45
N TRP A 223 14.93 3.28 -6.72
CA TRP A 223 15.73 4.50 -6.82
C TRP A 223 16.54 4.60 -8.11
N VAL A 224 17.05 3.48 -8.63
CA VAL A 224 17.84 3.42 -9.86
C VAL A 224 16.97 3.23 -11.11
N ASN A 225 15.63 3.22 -10.96
CA ASN A 225 14.67 3.00 -12.04
C ASN A 225 14.91 3.90 -13.26
N PHE A 226 15.31 5.16 -13.05
CA PHE A 226 15.60 6.12 -14.13
C PHE A 226 16.76 5.69 -15.05
N LEU A 227 17.70 4.86 -14.54
CA LEU A 227 18.83 4.31 -15.31
C LEU A 227 18.51 2.98 -16.00
N LEU A 228 17.37 2.36 -15.70
CA LEU A 228 17.04 1.05 -16.23
C LEU A 228 16.59 1.13 -17.70
N PRO A 229 16.90 0.11 -18.51
CA PRO A 229 16.34 -0.02 -19.86
C PRO A 229 14.79 -0.07 -19.82
N PRO A 230 14.08 0.37 -20.87
CA PRO A 230 12.62 0.46 -20.89
C PRO A 230 11.88 -0.82 -20.53
N LEU A 231 12.44 -1.99 -20.85
CA LEU A 231 11.86 -3.28 -20.48
C LEU A 231 11.94 -3.56 -18.98
N LEU A 232 13.07 -3.21 -18.33
CA LEU A 232 13.27 -3.40 -16.90
C LEU A 232 12.53 -2.34 -16.07
N LYS A 233 12.35 -1.12 -16.59
CA LYS A 233 11.49 -0.09 -15.97
C LYS A 233 10.07 -0.61 -15.70
N LYS A 234 9.52 -1.45 -16.58
CA LYS A 234 8.18 -2.04 -16.44
C LYS A 234 8.05 -3.04 -15.29
N LEU A 235 9.14 -3.48 -14.65
CA LEU A 235 9.10 -4.30 -13.43
C LEU A 235 8.94 -3.45 -12.17
N SER A 236 9.25 -2.17 -12.24
CA SER A 236 9.14 -1.24 -11.12
C SER A 236 7.70 -0.75 -10.94
N ILE A 237 7.24 -0.73 -9.70
CA ILE A 237 5.89 -0.22 -9.35
C ILE A 237 5.85 1.29 -9.59
N ILE A 238 6.94 1.98 -9.28
CA ILE A 238 7.02 3.45 -9.44
C ILE A 238 6.86 3.86 -10.90
N HIS A 239 7.34 3.06 -11.85
CA HIS A 239 7.15 3.34 -13.29
C HIS A 239 5.67 3.49 -13.68
N TYR A 240 4.81 2.61 -13.15
CA TYR A 240 3.37 2.68 -13.42
C TYR A 240 2.70 3.85 -12.70
N ILE A 241 3.19 4.20 -11.52
CA ILE A 241 2.66 5.30 -10.72
C ILE A 241 3.01 6.65 -11.35
N HIS A 242 4.23 6.81 -11.87
CA HIS A 242 4.67 8.04 -12.56
C HIS A 242 3.79 8.42 -13.75
N SER A 243 3.20 7.42 -14.44
CA SER A 243 2.29 7.68 -15.55
C SER A 243 1.00 8.43 -15.18
N LEU A 244 0.67 8.50 -13.87
CA LEU A 244 -0.48 9.23 -13.33
C LEU A 244 -0.09 10.60 -12.78
N ALA A 245 1.20 10.91 -12.62
CA ALA A 245 1.63 12.12 -11.92
C ALA A 245 1.03 13.38 -12.55
N PRO A 246 0.35 14.25 -11.75
CA PRO A 246 -0.31 15.44 -12.25
C PRO A 246 0.69 16.56 -12.59
N VAL A 247 1.88 16.50 -11.97
CA VAL A 247 3.02 17.38 -12.23
C VAL A 247 4.15 16.50 -12.74
N PRO A 248 4.87 16.92 -13.82
CA PRO A 248 6.01 16.16 -14.32
C PRO A 248 7.04 15.92 -13.21
N ILE A 249 7.45 14.67 -13.07
CA ILE A 249 8.48 14.28 -12.12
C ILE A 249 9.81 14.35 -12.86
N ASP A 250 10.76 15.10 -12.30
CA ASP A 250 12.09 15.24 -12.86
C ASP A 250 12.95 14.03 -12.54
N GLU A 251 13.17 13.18 -13.53
CA GLU A 251 14.05 12.00 -13.39
C GLU A 251 15.55 12.35 -13.45
N GLY A 252 15.87 13.64 -13.67
CA GLY A 252 17.23 14.12 -13.76
C GLY A 252 17.90 13.90 -15.13
N PRO A 253 19.10 14.48 -15.33
CA PRO A 253 19.77 14.50 -16.65
C PRO A 253 20.32 13.15 -17.10
N LEU A 254 20.42 12.17 -16.20
CA LEU A 254 20.92 10.80 -16.51
C LEU A 254 19.79 9.84 -16.83
N ALA A 255 18.53 10.27 -16.82
CA ALA A 255 17.40 9.40 -17.09
C ALA A 255 17.43 8.89 -18.54
N ILE A 256 17.28 7.58 -18.69
CA ILE A 256 17.02 6.99 -20.00
C ILE A 256 15.58 7.35 -20.37
N ILE A 257 15.43 8.29 -21.30
CA ILE A 257 14.12 8.79 -21.74
C ILE A 257 13.42 7.66 -22.48
N GLY A 258 12.36 7.14 -21.87
CA GLY A 258 11.41 6.23 -22.50
C GLY A 258 10.08 6.94 -22.68
N GLU A 259 9.30 6.56 -23.68
CA GLU A 259 7.94 7.09 -23.81
C GLU A 259 7.13 6.76 -22.54
N PRO A 260 6.47 7.75 -21.91
CA PRO A 260 5.66 7.50 -20.75
C PRO A 260 4.52 6.53 -21.10
N THR A 261 4.40 5.48 -20.32
CA THR A 261 3.32 4.51 -20.52
C THR A 261 1.98 5.20 -20.24
N PRO A 262 1.00 5.18 -21.17
CA PRO A 262 -0.29 5.81 -20.93
C PRO A 262 -0.99 5.21 -19.72
N TRP A 263 -1.68 6.02 -18.93
CA TRP A 263 -2.31 5.60 -17.67
C TRP A 263 -3.33 4.44 -17.85
N TRP A 264 -4.02 4.36 -19.00
CA TRP A 264 -4.96 3.28 -19.32
C TRP A 264 -4.29 1.93 -19.58
N VAL A 265 -2.96 1.90 -19.79
CA VAL A 265 -2.15 0.69 -19.89
C VAL A 265 -1.44 0.43 -18.55
N ALA A 266 -0.95 1.49 -17.93
CA ALA A 266 -0.19 1.42 -16.67
C ALA A 266 -1.03 0.86 -15.53
N VAL A 267 -2.23 1.40 -15.29
CA VAL A 267 -3.09 0.98 -14.17
C VAL A 267 -3.56 -0.47 -14.33
N PRO A 268 -4.15 -0.89 -15.47
CA PRO A 268 -4.51 -2.29 -15.66
C PRO A 268 -3.31 -3.24 -15.60
N GLY A 269 -2.18 -2.85 -16.20
CA GLY A 269 -0.95 -3.65 -16.18
C GLY A 269 -0.47 -3.92 -14.75
N MET A 270 -0.43 -2.89 -13.91
CA MET A 270 -0.07 -3.02 -12.51
C MET A 270 -1.06 -3.90 -11.73
N LEU A 271 -2.37 -3.72 -11.95
CA LEU A 271 -3.39 -4.54 -11.29
C LEU A 271 -3.33 -6.01 -11.70
N ILE A 272 -3.04 -6.30 -12.98
CA ILE A 272 -2.86 -7.67 -13.47
C ILE A 272 -1.62 -8.30 -12.81
N ILE A 273 -0.49 -7.60 -12.78
CA ILE A 273 0.72 -8.10 -12.11
C ILE A 273 0.43 -8.36 -10.63
N THR A 274 -0.24 -7.44 -9.96
CA THR A 274 -0.65 -7.61 -8.55
C THR A 274 -1.53 -8.84 -8.35
N ALA A 275 -2.53 -9.04 -9.23
CA ALA A 275 -3.41 -10.21 -9.16
C ALA A 275 -2.64 -11.52 -9.36
N LEU A 276 -1.71 -11.58 -10.33
CA LEU A 276 -0.86 -12.76 -10.57
C LEU A 276 0.01 -13.07 -9.35
N VAL A 277 0.59 -12.04 -8.72
CA VAL A 277 1.39 -12.18 -7.51
C VAL A 277 0.56 -12.71 -6.34
N LEU A 278 -0.68 -12.25 -6.17
CA LEU A 278 -1.61 -12.73 -5.14
C LEU A 278 -2.07 -14.18 -5.40
N ILE A 279 -2.31 -14.55 -6.66
CA ILE A 279 -2.62 -15.94 -7.05
C ILE A 279 -1.43 -16.85 -6.71
N ALA A 280 -0.20 -16.41 -7.00
CA ALA A 280 1.01 -17.15 -6.62
C ALA A 280 1.13 -17.32 -5.10
N ALA A 281 0.79 -16.30 -4.31
CA ALA A 281 0.72 -16.40 -2.86
C ALA A 281 -0.31 -17.44 -2.40
N GLY A 282 -1.51 -17.41 -2.98
CA GLY A 282 -2.58 -18.37 -2.69
C GLY A 282 -2.18 -19.83 -3.01
N THR A 283 -1.54 -20.05 -4.16
CA THR A 283 -1.04 -21.39 -4.53
C THR A 283 0.06 -21.89 -3.60
N ARG A 284 0.93 -20.99 -3.17
CA ARG A 284 2.01 -21.32 -2.21
C ARG A 284 1.44 -21.75 -0.87
N ILE A 285 0.48 -21.01 -0.32
CA ILE A 285 -0.08 -21.31 1.01
C ILE A 285 -0.89 -22.62 1.02
N ARG A 286 -1.49 -23.00 -0.13
CA ARG A 286 -2.15 -24.31 -0.28
C ARG A 286 -1.17 -25.47 -0.08
N ARG A 287 0.07 -25.32 -0.54
CA ARG A 287 1.12 -26.36 -0.49
C ARG A 287 1.98 -26.30 0.77
N MET A 288 1.72 -25.32 1.66
CA MET A 288 2.48 -25.22 2.90
C MET A 288 2.01 -26.29 3.90
N GLU A 289 2.94 -27.16 4.29
CA GLU A 289 2.85 -28.03 5.43
C GLU A 289 3.60 -27.39 6.60
N VAL A 290 2.95 -27.25 7.73
CA VAL A 290 3.57 -26.65 8.93
C VAL A 290 4.17 -27.77 9.75
N HIS A 291 5.44 -28.07 9.48
CA HIS A 291 6.22 -28.96 10.33
C HIS A 291 6.83 -28.15 11.46
N TYR A 292 6.28 -28.30 12.65
CA TYR A 292 6.96 -27.87 13.88
C TYR A 292 7.85 -29.03 14.34
N GLY A 293 9.00 -29.22 13.65
CA GLY A 293 10.05 -30.11 14.12
C GLY A 293 10.60 -29.59 15.45
N ASN A 294 10.80 -30.47 16.41
CA ASN A 294 11.52 -30.17 17.63
C ASN A 294 12.98 -29.85 17.23
N GLU A 295 13.33 -28.57 17.20
CA GLU A 295 14.69 -28.08 17.32
C GLU A 295 14.83 -27.33 18.64
#